data_e4053c308c76e0dd9eefc3f090afa879
#
_entry.id   e4053c308c76e0dd9eefc3f090afa879
#
_cell.length_a   1.000
_cell.length_b   1.000
_cell.length_c   1.000
_cell.angle_alpha   90.00
_cell.angle_beta   90.00
_cell.angle_gamma   90.00
#
_symmetry.space_group_name_H-M   'P 1'
#
loop_
_entity.id
_entity.type
_entity.pdbx_description
1 polymer ?
#
loop_
_entity_poly.entity_id
_entity_poly.type
_entity_poly.pdbx_seq_one_letter_code
_entity_poly.pdbx_strand_id
1 'polypeptide(L)'
;MKIEKIDLPEIDPNAPVVIQVDELVKSFVLRHTRSMKEAFVWLMKGRKGDLSEKFNALNGITLNVKQGERVALLGLNGSGKSTLLKLISGVMQPEGGQVLNRGKIAGLIEVGAGFHPDLTGRDNVFLNGAILGMTKKEIEDAFDDIVAFSEIEEFIDTEVKF
;
A
#
# COMPACT_ATOMS: atom_id res chain seq x y z
N MET A 1 23.95 -5.13 22.27
CA MET A 1 23.23 -5.58 21.08
C MET A 1 24.22 -5.57 19.92
N LYS A 2 24.70 -6.73 19.45
CA LYS A 2 25.57 -6.81 18.27
C LYS A 2 24.66 -6.65 17.05
N ILE A 3 24.88 -5.61 16.26
CA ILE A 3 24.25 -5.48 14.94
C ILE A 3 25.10 -6.36 14.00
N GLU A 4 24.61 -7.54 13.67
CA GLU A 4 25.18 -8.30 12.55
C GLU A 4 24.90 -7.54 11.27
N LYS A 5 25.96 -7.20 10.53
CA LYS A 5 25.83 -6.67 9.18
C LYS A 5 25.21 -7.78 8.33
N ILE A 6 23.97 -7.55 7.88
CA ILE A 6 23.36 -8.36 6.83
C ILE A 6 24.11 -8.02 5.54
N ASP A 7 24.84 -8.98 4.99
CA ASP A 7 25.48 -8.86 3.69
C ASP A 7 24.37 -8.86 2.63
N LEU A 8 23.98 -7.68 2.19
CA LEU A 8 22.98 -7.51 1.13
C LEU A 8 23.72 -7.67 -0.20
N PRO A 9 23.17 -8.44 -1.16
CA PRO A 9 23.78 -8.56 -2.48
C PRO A 9 23.95 -7.18 -3.11
N GLU A 10 25.14 -6.93 -3.68
CA GLU A 10 25.41 -5.71 -4.42
C GLU A 10 24.42 -5.58 -5.60
N ILE A 11 23.82 -4.41 -5.73
CA ILE A 11 22.91 -4.11 -6.84
C ILE A 11 23.76 -3.82 -8.07
N ASP A 12 23.48 -4.50 -9.17
CA ASP A 12 24.10 -4.20 -10.47
C ASP A 12 23.81 -2.72 -10.84
N PRO A 13 24.82 -1.87 -10.99
CA PRO A 13 24.65 -0.47 -11.37
C PRO A 13 23.88 -0.30 -12.69
N ASN A 14 23.92 -1.32 -13.57
CA ASN A 14 23.24 -1.33 -14.87
C ASN A 14 21.85 -2.01 -14.81
N ALA A 15 21.39 -2.46 -13.63
CA ALA A 15 20.07 -3.07 -13.51
C ALA A 15 18.97 -2.13 -14.03
N PRO A 16 17.98 -2.66 -14.75
CA PRO A 16 16.91 -1.84 -15.30
C PRO A 16 16.03 -1.25 -14.19
N VAL A 17 15.53 -0.04 -14.41
CA VAL A 17 14.50 0.57 -13.56
C VAL A 17 13.21 -0.22 -13.70
N VAL A 18 12.66 -0.70 -12.59
CA VAL A 18 11.41 -1.48 -12.55
C VAL A 18 10.24 -0.68 -11.99
N ILE A 19 10.51 0.33 -11.15
CA ILE A 19 9.50 1.31 -10.71
C ILE A 19 10.08 2.69 -10.97
N GLN A 20 9.34 3.50 -11.70
CA GLN A 20 9.66 4.91 -11.94
C GLN A 20 8.50 5.77 -11.48
N VAL A 21 8.80 6.71 -10.60
CA VAL A 21 7.86 7.70 -10.07
C VAL A 21 8.37 9.07 -10.50
N ASP A 22 7.55 9.83 -11.23
CA ASP A 22 7.93 11.13 -11.78
C ASP A 22 6.95 12.20 -11.25
N GLU A 23 7.49 13.19 -10.54
CA GLU A 23 6.79 14.41 -10.08
C GLU A 23 5.41 14.11 -9.45
N LEU A 24 5.34 13.06 -8.62
CA LEU A 24 4.08 12.55 -8.10
C LEU A 24 3.44 13.53 -7.11
N VAL A 25 2.19 13.89 -7.38
CA VAL A 25 1.40 14.80 -6.54
C VAL A 25 0.12 14.12 -6.08
N LYS A 26 -0.17 14.22 -4.79
CA LYS A 26 -1.43 13.78 -4.21
C LYS A 26 -1.88 14.68 -3.08
N SER A 27 -3.11 15.14 -3.15
CA SER A 27 -3.74 15.91 -2.08
C SER A 27 -5.04 15.26 -1.60
N PHE A 28 -5.45 15.62 -0.40
CA PHE A 28 -6.72 15.22 0.19
C PHE A 28 -7.48 16.46 0.65
N VAL A 29 -8.79 16.44 0.41
CA VAL A 29 -9.67 17.49 0.90
C VAL A 29 -10.18 17.11 2.28
N LEU A 30 -9.72 17.81 3.30
CA LEU A 30 -10.21 17.66 4.67
C LEU A 30 -11.52 18.47 4.80
N ARG A 31 -12.64 17.77 4.78
CA ARG A 31 -13.91 18.39 5.10
C ARG A 31 -14.09 18.41 6.62
N HIS A 32 -13.91 19.56 7.22
CA HIS A 32 -14.28 19.75 8.62
C HIS A 32 -15.81 19.77 8.69
N THR A 33 -16.40 18.68 9.16
CA THR A 33 -17.83 18.62 9.48
C THR A 33 -18.08 19.49 10.71
N ARG A 34 -18.31 20.77 10.49
CA ARG A 34 -18.77 21.65 11.57
C ARG A 34 -20.22 21.30 11.93
N SER A 35 -20.51 21.35 13.22
CA SER A 35 -21.87 21.23 13.72
C SER A 35 -22.80 22.17 12.94
N MET A 36 -24.04 21.75 12.66
CA MET A 36 -25.04 22.60 11.95
C MET A 36 -25.18 23.99 12.57
N LYS A 37 -24.94 24.12 13.89
CA LYS A 37 -24.93 25.41 14.61
C LYS A 37 -23.76 26.32 14.16
N GLU A 38 -22.58 25.76 13.92
CA GLU A 38 -21.40 26.53 13.47
C GLU A 38 -21.54 26.94 12.00
N ALA A 39 -22.15 26.09 11.17
CA ALA A 39 -22.45 26.40 9.77
C ALA A 39 -23.46 27.56 9.67
N PHE A 40 -24.45 27.60 10.55
CA PHE A 40 -25.46 28.68 10.59
C PHE A 40 -24.85 30.03 11.03
N VAL A 41 -24.01 30.02 12.06
CA VAL A 41 -23.32 31.23 12.54
C VAL A 41 -22.33 31.76 11.49
N TRP A 42 -21.71 30.86 10.73
CA TRP A 42 -20.78 31.21 9.65
C TRP A 42 -21.49 31.85 8.47
N LEU A 43 -22.68 31.31 8.09
CA LEU A 43 -23.53 31.87 7.05
C LEU A 43 -24.01 33.28 7.40
N MET A 44 -24.37 33.52 8.69
CA MET A 44 -24.80 34.85 9.16
C MET A 44 -23.67 35.89 9.18
N LYS A 45 -22.38 35.46 9.30
CA LYS A 45 -21.24 36.37 9.31
C LYS A 45 -20.72 36.74 7.92
N GLY A 46 -21.41 36.34 6.84
CA GLY A 46 -21.10 36.75 5.44
C GLY A 46 -19.70 36.38 4.94
N ARG A 47 -19.00 35.47 5.61
CA ARG A 47 -17.67 35.00 5.16
C ARG A 47 -17.84 33.94 4.08
N LYS A 48 -17.60 34.32 2.82
CA LYS A 48 -17.40 33.41 1.70
C LYS A 48 -15.96 32.85 1.81
N GLY A 49 -15.77 31.76 2.52
CA GLY A 49 -14.50 31.04 2.57
C GLY A 49 -14.75 29.56 2.32
N ASP A 50 -13.87 28.94 1.55
CA ASP A 50 -13.95 27.52 1.24
C ASP A 50 -13.83 26.71 2.55
N LEU A 51 -14.83 25.88 2.85
CA LEU A 51 -14.89 25.00 4.03
C LEU A 51 -13.99 23.77 3.91
N SER A 52 -13.22 23.70 2.84
CA SER A 52 -12.34 22.59 2.55
C SER A 52 -10.88 23.01 2.65
N GLU A 53 -10.15 22.42 3.58
CA GLU A 53 -8.70 22.55 3.67
C GLU A 53 -8.06 21.46 2.79
N LYS A 54 -7.27 21.89 1.81
CA LYS A 54 -6.54 20.98 0.93
C LYS A 54 -5.21 20.62 1.59
N PHE A 55 -5.05 19.34 1.93
CA PHE A 55 -3.82 18.79 2.50
C PHE A 55 -3.02 18.08 1.40
N ASN A 56 -1.82 18.57 1.10
CA ASN A 56 -0.92 17.93 0.15
C ASN A 56 -0.14 16.81 0.86
N ALA A 57 -0.51 15.58 0.60
CA ALA A 57 0.16 14.40 1.15
C ALA A 57 1.48 14.11 0.42
N LEU A 58 1.53 14.37 -0.90
CA LEU A 58 2.73 14.27 -1.73
C LEU A 58 2.80 15.51 -2.62
N ASN A 59 4.02 16.04 -2.80
CA ASN A 59 4.24 17.26 -3.56
C ASN A 59 5.51 17.13 -4.44
N GLY A 60 5.35 16.56 -5.64
CA GLY A 60 6.43 16.43 -6.62
C GLY A 60 7.47 15.38 -6.22
N ILE A 61 7.05 14.16 -5.84
CA ILE A 61 7.97 13.07 -5.47
C ILE A 61 8.48 12.38 -6.73
N THR A 62 9.81 12.29 -6.85
CA THR A 62 10.49 11.53 -7.90
C THR A 62 11.37 10.45 -7.27
N LEU A 63 11.22 9.20 -7.74
CA LEU A 63 11.93 8.03 -7.24
C LEU A 63 12.06 6.99 -8.34
N ASN A 64 13.24 6.40 -8.46
CA ASN A 64 13.47 5.24 -9.33
C ASN A 64 13.95 4.05 -8.50
N VAL A 65 13.37 2.88 -8.74
CA VAL A 65 13.77 1.62 -8.11
C VAL A 65 14.25 0.67 -9.19
N LYS A 66 15.45 0.12 -9.03
CA LYS A 66 16.04 -0.84 -9.94
C LYS A 66 15.68 -2.27 -9.58
N GLN A 67 15.83 -3.17 -10.53
CA GLN A 67 15.66 -4.60 -10.28
C GLN A 67 16.62 -5.11 -9.19
N GLY A 68 16.08 -5.84 -8.22
CA GLY A 68 16.83 -6.33 -7.06
C GLY A 68 17.05 -5.28 -5.96
N GLU A 69 16.72 -4.02 -6.18
CA GLU A 69 16.88 -2.96 -5.19
C GLU A 69 15.85 -3.09 -4.05
N ARG A 70 16.32 -2.80 -2.84
CA ARG A 70 15.50 -2.74 -1.62
C ARG A 70 15.46 -1.30 -1.13
N VAL A 71 14.27 -0.71 -1.11
CA VAL A 71 14.07 0.68 -0.71
C VAL A 71 13.26 0.74 0.57
N ALA A 72 13.75 1.50 1.57
CA ALA A 72 13.01 1.77 2.79
C ALA A 72 12.54 3.23 2.82
N LEU A 73 11.25 3.44 3.09
CA LEU A 73 10.65 4.76 3.27
C LEU A 73 10.60 5.10 4.76
N LEU A 74 11.41 6.07 5.19
CA LEU A 74 11.48 6.52 6.57
C LEU A 74 10.82 7.89 6.72
N GLY A 75 10.18 8.14 7.86
CA GLY A 75 9.53 9.41 8.15
C GLY A 75 8.47 9.30 9.24
N LEU A 76 8.02 10.43 9.76
CA LEU A 76 6.99 10.51 10.79
C LEU A 76 5.63 9.99 10.28
N ASN A 77 4.71 9.70 11.21
CA ASN A 77 3.33 9.38 10.85
C ASN A 77 2.69 10.60 10.15
N GLY A 78 1.95 10.34 9.06
CA GLY A 78 1.38 11.40 8.22
C GLY A 78 2.32 11.99 7.16
N SER A 79 3.59 11.55 7.05
CA SER A 79 4.53 12.05 6.03
C SER A 79 4.29 11.54 4.60
N GLY A 80 3.19 10.83 4.35
CA GLY A 80 2.82 10.37 3.00
C GLY A 80 3.34 8.99 2.58
N LYS A 81 4.07 8.25 3.42
CA LYS A 81 4.63 6.91 3.08
C LYS A 81 3.58 5.94 2.55
N SER A 82 2.50 5.74 3.29
CA SER A 82 1.42 4.83 2.88
C SER A 82 0.67 5.35 1.63
N THR A 83 0.59 6.67 1.46
CA THR A 83 0.01 7.28 0.25
C THR A 83 0.88 6.98 -0.96
N LEU A 84 2.20 7.12 -0.85
CA LEU A 84 3.14 6.79 -1.92
C LEU A 84 3.04 5.30 -2.30
N LEU A 85 3.03 4.40 -1.32
CA LEU A 85 2.87 2.96 -1.58
C LEU A 85 1.54 2.63 -2.27
N LYS A 86 0.42 3.25 -1.85
CA LYS A 86 -0.90 3.07 -2.49
C LYS A 86 -0.93 3.58 -3.94
N LEU A 87 -0.18 4.62 -4.25
CA LEU A 87 -0.04 5.14 -5.62
C LEU A 87 0.83 4.20 -6.47
N ILE A 88 1.97 3.74 -5.93
CA ILE A 88 2.86 2.79 -6.62
C ILE A 88 2.13 1.47 -6.91
N SER A 89 1.35 0.95 -5.97
CA SER A 89 0.58 -0.29 -6.14
C SER A 89 -0.69 -0.14 -6.99
N GLY A 90 -1.00 1.08 -7.45
CA GLY A 90 -2.18 1.33 -8.30
C GLY A 90 -3.53 1.33 -7.54
N VAL A 91 -3.52 1.18 -6.22
CA VAL A 91 -4.73 1.25 -5.37
C VAL A 91 -5.32 2.66 -5.37
N MET A 92 -4.48 3.67 -5.63
CA MET A 92 -4.88 5.07 -5.68
C MET A 92 -4.34 5.74 -6.94
N GLN A 93 -5.08 6.73 -7.48
CA GLN A 93 -4.65 7.53 -8.63
C GLN A 93 -3.99 8.83 -8.17
N PRO A 94 -2.89 9.26 -8.81
CA PRO A 94 -2.27 10.56 -8.57
C PRO A 94 -3.12 11.71 -9.13
N GLU A 95 -2.92 12.93 -8.62
CA GLU A 95 -3.48 14.17 -9.18
C GLU A 95 -2.52 14.81 -10.18
N GLY A 96 -1.23 14.51 -10.08
CA GLY A 96 -0.18 14.95 -11.00
C GLY A 96 0.99 13.99 -10.96
N GLY A 97 1.81 14.05 -12.02
CA GLY A 97 2.89 13.10 -12.21
C GLY A 97 2.42 11.73 -12.68
N GLN A 98 3.32 10.76 -12.65
CA GLN A 98 3.01 9.40 -13.11
C GLN A 98 3.81 8.35 -12.35
N VAL A 99 3.29 7.12 -12.36
CA VAL A 99 3.99 5.92 -11.88
C VAL A 99 4.04 4.92 -13.03
N LEU A 100 5.24 4.47 -13.38
CA LEU A 100 5.48 3.45 -14.40
C LEU A 100 6.10 2.23 -13.74
N ASN A 101 5.49 1.08 -13.95
CA ASN A 101 5.92 -0.20 -13.39
C ASN A 101 6.23 -1.20 -14.49
N ARG A 102 7.29 -1.98 -14.32
CA ARG A 102 7.59 -3.15 -15.15
C ARG A 102 7.22 -4.40 -14.38
N GLY A 103 6.18 -5.10 -14.84
CA GLY A 103 5.69 -6.33 -14.22
C GLY A 103 4.51 -6.13 -13.26
N LYS A 104 4.22 -7.18 -12.48
CA LYS A 104 3.14 -7.18 -11.49
C LYS A 104 3.64 -6.57 -10.18
N ILE A 105 2.80 -5.77 -9.51
CA ILE A 105 3.06 -5.27 -8.16
C ILE A 105 2.13 -5.98 -7.19
N ALA A 106 2.70 -6.62 -6.19
CA ALA A 106 1.98 -7.13 -5.03
C ALA A 106 2.14 -6.14 -3.87
N GLY A 107 1.07 -5.41 -3.54
CA GLY A 107 1.08 -4.42 -2.45
C GLY A 107 0.60 -5.02 -1.15
N LEU A 108 1.49 -5.25 -0.19
CA LEU A 108 1.16 -5.62 1.19
C LEU A 108 1.16 -4.35 2.07
N ILE A 109 0.12 -3.53 1.93
CA ILE A 109 0.05 -2.23 2.63
C ILE A 109 -0.50 -2.38 4.04
N GLU A 110 -1.36 -3.36 4.26
CA GLU A 110 -1.98 -3.65 5.56
C GLU A 110 -1.87 -5.14 5.85
N VAL A 111 -1.28 -5.49 7.00
CA VAL A 111 -1.19 -6.89 7.45
C VAL A 111 -2.61 -7.38 7.75
N GLY A 112 -3.02 -8.47 7.10
CA GLY A 112 -4.38 -9.05 7.24
C GLY A 112 -5.44 -8.40 6.35
N ALA A 113 -5.11 -7.36 5.55
CA ALA A 113 -6.02 -6.86 4.54
C ALA A 113 -6.26 -7.96 3.48
N GLY A 114 -7.50 -8.41 3.39
CA GLY A 114 -7.90 -9.49 2.49
C GLY A 114 -8.18 -10.82 3.17
N PHE A 115 -7.83 -11.00 4.46
CA PHE A 115 -8.26 -12.19 5.20
C PHE A 115 -9.74 -12.07 5.59
N HIS A 116 -10.53 -13.07 5.19
CA HIS A 116 -11.92 -13.16 5.60
C HIS A 116 -12.00 -14.06 6.84
N PRO A 117 -12.52 -13.57 7.98
CA PRO A 117 -12.50 -14.32 9.25
C PRO A 117 -13.33 -15.60 9.21
N ASP A 118 -14.41 -15.65 8.41
CA ASP A 118 -15.29 -16.81 8.29
C ASP A 118 -14.82 -17.84 7.26
N LEU A 119 -13.70 -17.59 6.58
CA LEU A 119 -13.07 -18.52 5.66
C LEU A 119 -11.95 -19.27 6.36
N THR A 120 -11.66 -20.49 5.87
CA THR A 120 -10.51 -21.29 6.32
C THR A 120 -9.20 -20.63 5.91
N GLY A 121 -8.08 -21.05 6.50
CA GLY A 121 -6.75 -20.63 6.05
C GLY A 121 -6.54 -20.93 4.55
N ARG A 122 -6.95 -22.14 4.11
CA ARG A 122 -6.90 -22.57 2.72
C ARG A 122 -7.67 -21.60 1.81
N ASP A 123 -8.92 -21.30 2.11
CA ASP A 123 -9.75 -20.41 1.31
C ASP A 123 -9.15 -18.98 1.25
N ASN A 124 -8.59 -18.53 2.37
CA ASN A 124 -7.90 -17.24 2.43
C ASN A 124 -6.64 -17.19 1.55
N VAL A 125 -5.87 -18.27 1.45
CA VAL A 125 -4.73 -18.36 0.52
C VAL A 125 -5.20 -18.16 -0.92
N PHE A 126 -6.27 -18.86 -1.34
CA PHE A 126 -6.82 -18.72 -2.69
C PHE A 126 -7.42 -17.32 -2.91
N LEU A 127 -8.14 -16.78 -1.95
CA LEU A 127 -8.72 -15.44 -2.03
C LEU A 127 -7.62 -14.38 -2.19
N ASN A 128 -6.60 -14.40 -1.33
CA ASN A 128 -5.51 -13.42 -1.38
C ASN A 128 -4.64 -13.58 -2.62
N GLY A 129 -4.33 -14.80 -3.04
CA GLY A 129 -3.62 -15.05 -4.28
C GLY A 129 -4.35 -14.46 -5.48
N ALA A 130 -5.68 -14.63 -5.56
CA ALA A 130 -6.49 -14.05 -6.62
C ALA A 130 -6.51 -12.49 -6.55
N ILE A 131 -6.60 -11.90 -5.36
CA ILE A 131 -6.53 -10.44 -5.15
C ILE A 131 -5.17 -9.89 -5.62
N LEU A 132 -4.08 -10.64 -5.40
CA LEU A 132 -2.74 -10.29 -5.86
C LEU A 132 -2.51 -10.56 -7.36
N GLY A 133 -3.55 -11.04 -8.07
CA GLY A 133 -3.51 -11.27 -9.51
C GLY A 133 -2.81 -12.56 -9.94
N MET A 134 -2.70 -13.53 -9.03
CA MET A 134 -2.25 -14.89 -9.36
C MET A 134 -3.37 -15.68 -10.04
N THR A 135 -3.02 -16.51 -10.99
CA THR A 135 -3.93 -17.50 -11.55
C THR A 135 -4.16 -18.63 -10.55
N LYS A 136 -5.26 -19.37 -10.69
CA LYS A 136 -5.57 -20.51 -9.83
C LYS A 136 -4.42 -21.52 -9.80
N LYS A 137 -3.81 -21.79 -10.97
CA LYS A 137 -2.68 -22.71 -11.07
C LYS A 137 -1.45 -22.20 -10.31
N GLU A 138 -1.12 -20.92 -10.44
CA GLU A 138 0.01 -20.31 -9.68
C GLU A 138 -0.20 -20.43 -8.17
N ILE A 139 -1.45 -20.30 -7.70
CA ILE A 139 -1.79 -20.47 -6.28
C ILE A 139 -1.67 -21.93 -5.87
N GLU A 140 -2.19 -22.86 -6.67
CA GLU A 140 -2.10 -24.30 -6.42
C GLU A 140 -0.63 -24.75 -6.37
N ASP A 141 0.19 -24.31 -7.31
CA ASP A 141 1.63 -24.64 -7.39
C ASP A 141 2.42 -24.10 -6.16
N ALA A 142 2.00 -22.97 -5.58
CA ALA A 142 2.67 -22.35 -4.41
C ALA A 142 2.04 -22.77 -3.06
N PHE A 143 0.94 -23.49 -3.06
CA PHE A 143 0.12 -23.72 -1.87
C PHE A 143 0.88 -24.45 -0.75
N ASP A 144 1.58 -25.52 -1.08
CA ASP A 144 2.31 -26.33 -0.10
C ASP A 144 3.47 -25.53 0.53
N ASP A 145 4.15 -24.69 -0.25
CA ASP A 145 5.21 -23.82 0.26
C ASP A 145 4.65 -22.74 1.19
N ILE A 146 3.47 -22.18 0.88
CA ILE A 146 2.79 -21.20 1.73
C ILE A 146 2.39 -21.84 3.07
N VAL A 147 1.82 -23.04 3.03
CA VAL A 147 1.41 -23.77 4.23
C VAL A 147 2.62 -24.10 5.09
N ALA A 148 3.68 -24.65 4.51
CA ALA A 148 4.92 -24.99 5.21
C ALA A 148 5.56 -23.74 5.84
N PHE A 149 5.58 -22.59 5.12
CA PHE A 149 6.11 -21.33 5.65
C PHE A 149 5.29 -20.78 6.83
N SER A 150 3.98 -21.01 6.82
CA SER A 150 3.08 -20.49 7.87
C SER A 150 3.14 -21.27 9.18
N GLU A 151 3.66 -22.50 9.15
CA GLU A 151 3.73 -23.44 10.30
C GLU A 151 2.35 -23.74 10.95
N ILE A 152 1.25 -23.66 10.15
CA ILE A 152 -0.13 -23.89 10.61
C ILE A 152 -0.82 -25.03 9.87
N GLU A 153 -0.08 -26.04 9.42
CA GLU A 153 -0.60 -27.16 8.64
C GLU A 153 -1.83 -27.80 9.28
N GLU A 154 -1.80 -28.00 10.61
CA GLU A 154 -2.90 -28.63 11.36
C GLU A 154 -4.17 -27.76 11.40
N PHE A 155 -4.04 -26.45 11.19
CA PHE A 155 -5.14 -25.48 11.28
C PHE A 155 -5.56 -24.89 9.93
N ILE A 156 -4.92 -25.29 8.83
CA ILE A 156 -5.13 -24.69 7.51
C ILE A 156 -6.59 -24.76 7.03
N ASP A 157 -7.32 -25.78 7.47
CA ASP A 157 -8.73 -26.01 7.15
C ASP A 157 -9.69 -25.53 8.26
N THR A 158 -9.17 -24.77 9.23
CA THR A 158 -9.97 -24.13 10.29
C THR A 158 -10.27 -22.66 9.88
N GLU A 159 -11.46 -22.17 10.23
CA GLU A 159 -11.83 -20.76 10.02
C GLU A 159 -10.92 -19.83 10.83
N VAL A 160 -10.46 -18.73 10.22
CA VAL A 160 -9.47 -17.81 10.81
C VAL A 160 -9.94 -17.15 12.12
N LYS A 161 -11.25 -17.04 12.34
CA LYS A 161 -11.82 -16.44 13.55
C LYS A 161 -11.66 -17.31 14.81
N PHE A 162 -11.25 -18.55 14.70
CA PHE A 162 -10.98 -19.49 15.80
C PHE A 162 -9.47 -19.69 15.95
#